data_ff8bc3822e40a09fbca80ec3f5e443f1
#
_entry.id   ff8bc3822e40a09fbca80ec3f5e443f1
#
_cell.length_a   1.000
_cell.length_b   1.000
_cell.length_c   1.000
_cell.angle_alpha   90.00
_cell.angle_beta   90.00
_cell.angle_gamma   90.00
#
_symmetry.space_group_name_H-M   'P 1'
#
loop_
_entity.id
_entity.type
_entity.pdbx_description
1 polymer ?
#
loop_
_entity_poly.entity_id
_entity_poly.type
_entity_poly.pdbx_seq_one_letter_code
_entity_poly.pdbx_strand_id
1 'polypeptide(L)'
;METFVIGGTPIEVQTMGSGPPLLYLHSEQFVACVDPFLEMLATRFRVIAPRMPGFGIAAAPSDIRTVDDLAYLHLDLLQKLALQEVTVVGASLGGWVALEMAVRNTARIARLALIGAVGVKFSGREERDFADIFYLPDNEAFPALFADPLKWSPRYAELPVAQVEQFARERQALAYYAWKPYLHNPGLGRWLHRIDVPAIVLWGDKDRFASPDYGRRLASRIPNAEFRMVSGAGHYPQIEQAQATFEAISKFAGK
;
A
#
# COMPACT_ATOMS: atom_id res chain seq x y z
N MET A 1 18.62 -4.35 6.25
CA MET A 1 17.42 -5.21 6.29
C MET A 1 17.64 -6.37 7.24
N GLU A 2 16.66 -6.72 8.03
CA GLU A 2 16.66 -7.85 8.96
C GLU A 2 15.55 -8.82 8.56
N THR A 3 15.76 -10.13 8.75
CA THR A 3 14.75 -11.15 8.40
C THR A 3 14.11 -11.70 9.66
N PHE A 4 12.78 -11.61 9.72
CA PHE A 4 11.95 -12.21 10.76
C PHE A 4 11.19 -13.41 10.22
N VAL A 5 11.03 -14.46 11.03
CA VAL A 5 10.18 -15.60 10.69
C VAL A 5 8.85 -15.44 11.41
N ILE A 6 7.77 -15.30 10.64
CA ILE A 6 6.39 -15.12 11.12
C ILE A 6 5.55 -16.27 10.59
N GLY A 7 4.98 -17.08 11.49
CA GLY A 7 4.18 -18.25 11.09
C GLY A 7 4.91 -19.22 10.12
N GLY A 8 6.25 -19.31 10.22
CA GLY A 8 7.07 -20.10 9.30
C GLY A 8 7.52 -19.35 8.03
N THR A 9 7.00 -18.15 7.78
CA THR A 9 7.31 -17.35 6.59
C THR A 9 8.42 -16.32 6.89
N PRO A 10 9.54 -16.31 6.14
CA PRO A 10 10.56 -15.27 6.27
C PRO A 10 10.06 -13.95 5.68
N ILE A 11 10.20 -12.87 6.44
CA ILE A 11 9.87 -11.50 6.04
C ILE A 11 11.10 -10.63 6.20
N GLU A 12 11.52 -10.00 5.13
CA GLU A 12 12.56 -8.96 5.14
C GLU A 12 11.97 -7.65 5.65
N VAL A 13 12.56 -7.07 6.68
CA VAL A 13 12.09 -5.82 7.29
C VAL A 13 13.22 -4.79 7.27
N GLN A 14 12.93 -3.64 6.68
CA GLN A 14 13.79 -2.46 6.79
C GLN A 14 13.30 -1.63 7.97
N THR A 15 14.22 -1.28 8.89
CA THR A 15 13.92 -0.39 10.00
C THR A 15 14.78 0.87 9.88
N MET A 16 14.16 2.05 10.00
CA MET A 16 14.81 3.35 9.84
C MET A 16 14.25 4.35 10.84
N GLY A 17 15.10 5.31 11.26
CA GLY A 17 14.69 6.40 12.13
C GLY A 17 14.43 5.99 13.57
N SER A 18 13.90 6.94 14.34
CA SER A 18 13.52 6.80 15.74
C SER A 18 12.24 7.59 16.02
N GLY A 19 11.54 7.29 17.12
CA GLY A 19 10.28 7.94 17.47
C GLY A 19 9.10 6.99 17.52
N PRO A 20 7.85 7.49 17.39
CA PRO A 20 6.67 6.65 17.39
C PRO A 20 6.70 5.60 16.27
N PRO A 21 6.23 4.36 16.50
CA PRO A 21 6.29 3.31 15.50
C PRO A 21 5.36 3.59 14.33
N LEU A 22 5.87 3.39 13.11
CA LEU A 22 5.13 3.47 11.87
C LEU A 22 5.41 2.21 11.05
N LEU A 23 4.35 1.45 10.73
CA LEU A 23 4.40 0.34 9.79
C LEU A 23 4.09 0.87 8.39
N TYR A 24 5.00 0.72 7.45
CA TYR A 24 4.78 1.06 6.05
C TYR A 24 4.55 -0.19 5.20
N LEU A 25 3.39 -0.32 4.60
CA LEU A 25 3.01 -1.40 3.69
C LEU A 25 3.07 -0.88 2.26
N HIS A 26 3.99 -1.45 1.47
CA HIS A 26 4.31 -0.95 0.13
C HIS A 26 3.21 -1.23 -0.90
N SER A 27 3.24 -0.49 -2.01
CA SER A 27 2.41 -0.74 -3.20
C SER A 27 2.82 -2.02 -3.93
N GLU A 28 2.00 -2.44 -4.89
CA GLU A 28 2.23 -3.62 -5.71
C GLU A 28 3.36 -3.48 -6.72
N GLN A 29 3.78 -2.25 -7.00
CA GLN A 29 4.87 -1.94 -7.92
C GLN A 29 5.72 -0.79 -7.38
N PHE A 30 6.91 -0.62 -7.94
CA PHE A 30 7.84 0.45 -7.59
C PHE A 30 8.30 0.42 -6.13
N VAL A 31 8.44 -0.79 -5.58
CA VAL A 31 8.77 -1.00 -4.17
C VAL A 31 10.09 -0.33 -3.77
N ALA A 32 11.09 -0.32 -4.65
CA ALA A 32 12.36 0.36 -4.41
C ALA A 32 12.31 1.88 -4.66
N CYS A 33 11.32 2.38 -5.39
CA CYS A 33 11.22 3.82 -5.70
C CYS A 33 10.70 4.65 -4.52
N VAL A 34 10.25 3.99 -3.45
CA VAL A 34 9.70 4.66 -2.27
C VAL A 34 10.77 5.00 -1.20
N ASP A 35 12.01 4.55 -1.37
CA ASP A 35 13.08 4.78 -0.39
C ASP A 35 13.23 6.25 0.03
N PRO A 36 13.21 7.26 -0.87
CA PRO A 36 13.26 8.67 -0.47
C PRO A 36 12.09 9.08 0.44
N PHE A 37 10.90 8.54 0.23
CA PHE A 37 9.74 8.80 1.08
C PHE A 37 9.89 8.13 2.44
N LEU A 38 10.44 6.92 2.51
CA LEU A 38 10.74 6.24 3.78
C LEU A 38 11.78 7.02 4.60
N GLU A 39 12.81 7.57 3.94
CA GLU A 39 13.81 8.42 4.59
C GLU A 39 13.16 9.68 5.19
N MET A 40 12.21 10.31 4.48
CA MET A 40 11.46 11.44 5.01
C MET A 40 10.62 11.04 6.24
N LEU A 41 9.91 9.92 6.18
CA LEU A 41 9.15 9.38 7.34
C LEU A 41 10.09 9.09 8.52
N ALA A 42 11.28 8.57 8.27
CA ALA A 42 12.27 8.23 9.29
C ALA A 42 12.83 9.45 10.04
N THR A 43 12.63 10.66 9.53
CA THR A 43 12.95 11.90 10.27
C THR A 43 12.07 12.14 11.48
N ARG A 44 10.89 11.49 11.54
CA ARG A 44 9.89 11.67 12.60
C ARG A 44 9.42 10.39 13.28
N PHE A 45 9.56 9.27 12.59
CA PHE A 45 9.03 7.97 13.01
C PHE A 45 10.12 6.91 13.05
N ARG A 46 9.94 5.92 13.89
CA ARG A 46 10.59 4.62 13.70
C ARG A 46 9.81 3.87 12.63
N VAL A 47 10.28 3.93 11.40
CA VAL A 47 9.67 3.27 10.25
C VAL A 47 10.03 1.80 10.23
N ILE A 48 9.03 0.94 10.15
CA ILE A 48 9.14 -0.50 9.95
C ILE A 48 8.52 -0.78 8.58
N ALA A 49 9.34 -1.16 7.60
CA ALA A 49 8.91 -1.40 6.23
C ALA A 49 9.19 -2.86 5.84
N PRO A 50 8.24 -3.78 6.09
CA PRO A 50 8.35 -5.15 5.64
C PRO A 50 8.17 -5.24 4.13
N ARG A 51 8.91 -6.15 3.48
CA ARG A 51 8.62 -6.60 2.13
C ARG A 51 7.61 -7.74 2.20
N MET A 52 6.49 -7.57 1.51
CA MET A 52 5.50 -8.64 1.41
C MET A 52 6.12 -9.86 0.71
N PRO A 53 5.78 -11.10 1.10
CA PRO A 53 6.28 -12.30 0.44
C PRO A 53 6.05 -12.27 -1.07
N GLY A 54 7.07 -12.63 -1.84
CA GLY A 54 7.04 -12.58 -3.30
C GLY A 54 7.48 -11.24 -3.92
N PHE A 55 7.53 -10.15 -3.15
CA PHE A 55 8.00 -8.83 -3.62
C PHE A 55 9.49 -8.58 -3.34
N GLY A 56 10.12 -9.40 -2.53
CA GLY A 56 11.55 -9.39 -2.25
C GLY A 56 12.33 -10.46 -3.01
N ILE A 57 13.44 -10.90 -2.42
CA ILE A 57 14.26 -11.99 -2.96
C ILE A 57 13.55 -13.35 -2.76
N ALA A 58 12.87 -13.52 -1.62
CA ALA A 58 12.15 -14.75 -1.32
C ALA A 58 10.88 -14.89 -2.18
N ALA A 59 10.64 -16.08 -2.71
CA ALA A 59 9.39 -16.41 -3.39
C ALA A 59 8.21 -16.34 -2.43
N ALA A 60 6.99 -16.11 -2.97
CA ALA A 60 5.77 -16.22 -2.18
C ALA A 60 5.60 -17.67 -1.69
N PRO A 61 5.35 -17.91 -0.39
CA PRO A 61 5.06 -19.24 0.12
C PRO A 61 3.79 -19.81 -0.51
N SER A 62 3.72 -21.12 -0.67
CA SER A 62 2.57 -21.79 -1.32
C SER A 62 1.28 -21.75 -0.50
N ASP A 63 1.37 -21.46 0.77
CA ASP A 63 0.29 -21.38 1.76
C ASP A 63 -0.16 -19.94 2.10
N ILE A 64 0.56 -18.90 1.64
CA ILE A 64 0.18 -17.49 1.73
C ILE A 64 -0.31 -17.04 0.34
N ARG A 65 -1.63 -17.04 0.11
CA ARG A 65 -2.21 -16.90 -1.24
C ARG A 65 -3.12 -15.70 -1.42
N THR A 66 -3.54 -15.08 -0.35
CA THR A 66 -4.54 -14.02 -0.37
C THR A 66 -4.03 -12.78 0.35
N VAL A 67 -4.66 -11.64 0.08
CA VAL A 67 -4.39 -10.40 0.84
C VAL A 67 -4.82 -10.56 2.30
N ASP A 68 -5.79 -11.41 2.58
CA ASP A 68 -6.19 -11.79 3.94
C ASP A 68 -5.03 -12.46 4.69
N ASP A 69 -4.32 -13.38 4.04
CA ASP A 69 -3.14 -14.03 4.62
C ASP A 69 -2.03 -13.02 4.92
N LEU A 70 -1.81 -12.08 3.99
CA LEU A 70 -0.87 -10.97 4.22
C LEU A 70 -1.26 -10.11 5.41
N ALA A 71 -2.56 -9.87 5.64
CA ALA A 71 -3.03 -9.10 6.79
C ALA A 71 -2.72 -9.82 8.11
N TYR A 72 -2.98 -11.12 8.22
CA TYR A 72 -2.63 -11.91 9.41
C TYR A 72 -1.12 -11.90 9.64
N LEU A 73 -0.33 -12.09 8.58
CA LEU A 73 1.13 -12.09 8.64
C LEU A 73 1.68 -10.78 9.24
N HIS A 74 1.10 -9.62 8.84
CA HIS A 74 1.52 -8.32 9.36
C HIS A 74 0.99 -8.02 10.76
N LEU A 75 -0.19 -8.53 11.13
CA LEU A 75 -0.67 -8.47 12.52
C LEU A 75 0.27 -9.27 13.46
N ASP A 76 0.69 -10.46 13.03
CA ASP A 76 1.64 -11.26 13.77
C ASP A 76 3.05 -10.62 13.82
N LEU A 77 3.46 -9.91 12.75
CA LEU A 77 4.70 -9.12 12.76
C LEU A 77 4.64 -8.02 13.82
N LEU A 78 3.52 -7.28 13.94
CA LEU A 78 3.34 -6.28 15.00
C LEU A 78 3.48 -6.91 16.39
N GLN A 79 2.93 -8.11 16.58
CA GLN A 79 3.04 -8.85 17.83
C GLN A 79 4.47 -9.30 18.09
N LYS A 80 5.14 -9.89 17.09
CA LYS A 80 6.53 -10.38 17.18
C LYS A 80 7.51 -9.28 17.56
N LEU A 81 7.31 -8.08 16.99
CA LEU A 81 8.12 -6.90 17.30
C LEU A 81 7.67 -6.14 18.56
N ALA A 82 6.66 -6.66 19.29
CA ALA A 82 6.07 -6.06 20.48
C ALA A 82 5.66 -4.58 20.28
N LEU A 83 5.25 -4.22 19.05
CA LEU A 83 4.84 -2.85 18.72
C LEU A 83 3.46 -2.55 19.30
N GLN A 84 3.27 -1.29 19.75
CA GLN A 84 2.03 -0.73 20.26
C GLN A 84 1.84 0.66 19.68
N GLU A 85 0.61 1.15 19.65
CA GLU A 85 0.26 2.51 19.18
C GLU A 85 0.82 2.81 17.78
N VAL A 86 0.75 1.81 16.87
CA VAL A 86 1.38 1.89 15.56
C VAL A 86 0.55 2.75 14.61
N THR A 87 1.18 3.70 13.95
CA THR A 87 0.61 4.33 12.74
C THR A 87 0.85 3.39 11.55
N VAL A 88 -0.21 2.83 10.98
CA VAL A 88 -0.10 1.99 9.78
C VAL A 88 -0.31 2.86 8.54
N VAL A 89 0.68 2.89 7.66
CA VAL A 89 0.65 3.57 6.36
C VAL A 89 0.64 2.52 5.27
N GLY A 90 -0.40 2.46 4.46
CA GLY A 90 -0.50 1.50 3.36
C GLY A 90 -0.73 2.18 2.02
N ALA A 91 0.08 1.83 1.01
CA ALA A 91 -0.03 2.35 -0.35
C ALA A 91 -0.59 1.30 -1.30
N SER A 92 -1.62 1.63 -2.08
CA SER A 92 -2.26 0.76 -3.08
C SER A 92 -2.59 -0.63 -2.51
N LEU A 93 -1.91 -1.71 -2.94
CA LEU A 93 -2.04 -3.06 -2.38
C LEU A 93 -1.76 -3.07 -0.87
N GLY A 94 -0.73 -2.35 -0.41
CA GLY A 94 -0.44 -2.20 1.02
C GLY A 94 -1.56 -1.49 1.78
N GLY A 95 -2.29 -0.60 1.11
CA GLY A 95 -3.52 0.00 1.63
C GLY A 95 -4.64 -1.02 1.80
N TRP A 96 -4.78 -1.96 0.87
CA TRP A 96 -5.72 -3.07 1.01
C TRP A 96 -5.32 -3.99 2.17
N VAL A 97 -4.03 -4.36 2.29
CA VAL A 97 -3.55 -5.13 3.45
C VAL A 97 -3.86 -4.40 4.77
N ALA A 98 -3.61 -3.08 4.81
CA ALA A 98 -3.90 -2.25 5.99
C ALA A 98 -5.39 -2.23 6.36
N LEU A 99 -6.29 -2.16 5.37
CA LEU A 99 -7.74 -2.28 5.58
C LEU A 99 -8.12 -3.65 6.15
N GLU A 100 -7.58 -4.74 5.58
CA GLU A 100 -7.83 -6.11 6.06
C GLU A 100 -7.29 -6.32 7.49
N MET A 101 -6.14 -5.75 7.84
CA MET A 101 -5.64 -5.73 9.21
C MET A 101 -6.60 -5.01 10.14
N ALA A 102 -7.01 -3.79 9.79
CA ALA A 102 -7.79 -2.92 10.65
C ALA A 102 -9.22 -3.44 10.89
N VAL A 103 -9.87 -4.06 9.90
CA VAL A 103 -11.19 -4.69 10.11
C VAL A 103 -11.14 -5.91 11.02
N ARG A 104 -9.97 -6.54 11.17
CA ARG A 104 -9.75 -7.72 12.02
C ARG A 104 -9.33 -7.35 13.43
N ASN A 105 -8.30 -6.52 13.57
CA ASN A 105 -7.73 -6.21 14.88
C ASN A 105 -6.98 -4.87 14.87
N THR A 106 -7.48 -3.89 15.60
CA THR A 106 -6.86 -2.58 15.81
C THR A 106 -6.10 -2.44 17.14
N ALA A 107 -6.06 -3.48 17.98
CA ALA A 107 -5.50 -3.40 19.35
C ALA A 107 -4.07 -2.85 19.43
N ARG A 108 -3.27 -2.94 18.35
CA ARG A 108 -1.91 -2.39 18.26
C ARG A 108 -1.80 -1.21 17.30
N ILE A 109 -2.89 -0.84 16.63
CA ILE A 109 -2.96 0.20 15.61
C ILE A 109 -3.59 1.44 16.23
N ALA A 110 -2.84 2.55 16.28
CA ALA A 110 -3.37 3.82 16.76
C ALA A 110 -4.03 4.65 15.65
N ARG A 111 -3.52 4.55 14.42
CA ARG A 111 -3.97 5.34 13.27
C ARG A 111 -3.74 4.60 11.96
N LEU A 112 -4.56 4.95 10.96
CA LEU A 112 -4.48 4.36 9.62
C LEU A 112 -4.34 5.45 8.56
N ALA A 113 -3.27 5.41 7.77
CA ALA A 113 -3.07 6.28 6.62
C ALA A 113 -3.08 5.45 5.32
N LEU A 114 -4.02 5.72 4.46
CA LEU A 114 -4.25 4.99 3.21
C LEU A 114 -3.88 5.87 2.02
N ILE A 115 -2.96 5.44 1.17
CA ILE A 115 -2.50 6.16 -0.02
C ILE A 115 -2.95 5.38 -1.25
N GLY A 116 -3.89 5.90 -2.03
CA GLY A 116 -4.38 5.22 -3.23
C GLY A 116 -4.86 3.79 -2.97
N ALA A 117 -5.42 3.50 -1.79
CA ALA A 117 -5.72 2.14 -1.35
C ALA A 117 -6.77 1.46 -2.23
N VAL A 118 -6.46 0.26 -2.72
CA VAL A 118 -7.39 -0.62 -3.43
C VAL A 118 -8.10 -1.57 -2.45
N GLY A 119 -8.78 -2.60 -2.92
CA GLY A 119 -9.27 -3.71 -2.09
C GLY A 119 -10.78 -3.76 -1.89
N VAL A 120 -11.53 -2.70 -2.19
CA VAL A 120 -12.98 -2.67 -2.03
C VAL A 120 -13.68 -2.62 -3.40
N LYS A 121 -14.74 -3.38 -3.57
CA LYS A 121 -15.58 -3.31 -4.76
C LYS A 121 -16.73 -2.34 -4.53
N PHE A 122 -16.81 -1.28 -5.33
CA PHE A 122 -17.89 -0.30 -5.29
C PHE A 122 -18.79 -0.31 -6.52
N SER A 123 -18.25 -0.67 -7.68
CA SER A 123 -18.99 -0.76 -8.93
C SER A 123 -19.84 -2.03 -9.02
N GLY A 124 -20.69 -2.12 -10.03
CA GLY A 124 -21.46 -3.31 -10.34
C GLY A 124 -20.59 -4.52 -10.67
N ARG A 125 -21.21 -5.69 -10.77
CA ARG A 125 -20.50 -6.95 -10.99
C ARG A 125 -19.66 -6.94 -12.26
N GLU A 126 -20.18 -6.36 -13.33
CA GLU A 126 -19.56 -6.34 -14.67
C GLU A 126 -18.68 -5.10 -14.90
N GLU A 127 -18.64 -4.18 -13.92
CA GLU A 127 -17.84 -2.95 -14.02
C GLU A 127 -16.52 -3.11 -13.25
N ARG A 128 -15.50 -2.34 -13.61
CA ARG A 128 -14.21 -2.31 -12.92
C ARG A 128 -14.04 -1.00 -12.16
N ASP A 129 -13.58 -1.08 -10.92
CA ASP A 129 -13.17 0.09 -10.13
C ASP A 129 -11.74 0.53 -10.45
N PHE A 130 -10.94 -0.37 -11.05
CA PHE A 130 -9.52 -0.18 -11.32
C PHE A 130 -9.19 -0.44 -12.80
N ALA A 131 -8.27 0.34 -13.37
CA ALA A 131 -7.72 0.06 -14.68
C ALA A 131 -6.99 -1.31 -14.67
N ASP A 132 -7.10 -2.07 -15.74
CA ASP A 132 -6.45 -3.38 -15.85
C ASP A 132 -5.01 -3.24 -16.34
N ILE A 133 -4.07 -3.08 -15.42
CA ILE A 133 -2.66 -2.92 -15.74
C ILE A 133 -1.99 -4.18 -16.32
N PHE A 134 -2.64 -5.34 -16.28
CA PHE A 134 -2.15 -6.54 -16.97
C PHE A 134 -2.60 -6.61 -18.42
N TYR A 135 -3.73 -5.97 -18.74
CA TYR A 135 -4.28 -5.91 -20.09
C TYR A 135 -3.77 -4.70 -20.88
N LEU A 136 -3.61 -3.55 -20.22
CA LEU A 136 -3.15 -2.32 -20.84
C LEU A 136 -1.67 -2.42 -21.25
N PRO A 137 -1.30 -1.97 -22.46
CA PRO A 137 0.11 -1.79 -22.81
C PRO A 137 0.73 -0.66 -21.99
N ASP A 138 2.05 -0.65 -21.84
CA ASP A 138 2.77 0.29 -20.98
C ASP A 138 2.50 1.77 -21.30
N ASN A 139 2.29 2.11 -22.58
CA ASN A 139 1.95 3.47 -23.01
C ASN A 139 0.54 3.92 -22.59
N GLU A 140 -0.29 3.05 -22.06
CA GLU A 140 -1.60 3.35 -21.47
C GLU A 140 -1.61 3.10 -19.95
N ALA A 141 -0.93 2.05 -19.50
CA ALA A 141 -0.84 1.69 -18.09
C ALA A 141 -0.12 2.77 -17.25
N PHE A 142 1.03 3.27 -17.73
CA PHE A 142 1.76 4.31 -16.98
C PHE A 142 1.04 5.65 -16.91
N PRO A 143 0.39 6.17 -17.98
CA PRO A 143 -0.51 7.32 -17.87
C PRO A 143 -1.70 7.11 -16.94
N ALA A 144 -2.14 5.88 -16.70
CA ALA A 144 -3.16 5.60 -15.70
C ALA A 144 -2.60 5.72 -14.28
N LEU A 145 -1.35 5.29 -14.06
CA LEU A 145 -0.69 5.24 -12.76
C LEU A 145 -0.05 6.57 -12.33
N PHE A 146 0.51 7.36 -13.27
CA PHE A 146 1.28 8.56 -12.98
C PHE A 146 0.64 9.82 -13.56
N ALA A 147 0.71 10.92 -12.84
CA ALA A 147 0.33 12.24 -13.34
C ALA A 147 1.33 12.74 -14.40
N ASP A 148 2.64 12.46 -14.19
CA ASP A 148 3.71 12.71 -15.15
C ASP A 148 4.41 11.39 -15.54
N PRO A 149 3.85 10.65 -16.52
CA PRO A 149 4.40 9.37 -16.93
C PRO A 149 5.77 9.50 -17.63
N LEU A 150 6.10 10.65 -18.22
CA LEU A 150 7.42 10.85 -18.84
C LEU A 150 8.54 10.89 -17.81
N LYS A 151 8.23 11.38 -16.61
CA LYS A 151 9.19 11.47 -15.50
C LYS A 151 9.29 10.16 -14.72
N TRP A 152 8.17 9.48 -14.49
CA TRP A 152 8.09 8.41 -13.48
C TRP A 152 7.98 7.00 -14.06
N SER A 153 7.65 6.85 -15.36
CA SER A 153 7.60 5.53 -15.97
C SER A 153 9.01 4.93 -16.11
N PRO A 154 9.19 3.65 -15.78
CA PRO A 154 10.48 2.99 -15.98
C PRO A 154 10.82 2.88 -17.46
N ARG A 155 12.05 3.25 -17.81
CA ARG A 155 12.60 3.03 -19.14
C ARG A 155 13.36 1.71 -19.12
N TYR A 156 12.66 0.61 -19.25
CA TYR A 156 13.19 -0.74 -19.05
C TYR A 156 14.49 -1.02 -19.84
N ALA A 157 14.62 -0.47 -21.06
CA ALA A 157 15.81 -0.62 -21.88
C ALA A 157 17.07 0.07 -21.30
N GLU A 158 16.88 1.03 -20.40
CA GLU A 158 17.96 1.80 -19.76
C GLU A 158 18.30 1.28 -18.36
N LEU A 159 17.48 0.36 -17.82
CA LEU A 159 17.64 -0.15 -16.47
C LEU A 159 18.60 -1.35 -16.39
N PRO A 160 19.32 -1.52 -15.30
CA PRO A 160 20.04 -2.76 -15.02
C PRO A 160 19.09 -3.96 -15.01
N VAL A 161 19.55 -5.11 -15.51
CA VAL A 161 18.76 -6.35 -15.58
C VAL A 161 18.11 -6.71 -14.25
N ALA A 162 18.83 -6.57 -13.13
CA ALA A 162 18.32 -6.87 -11.80
C ALA A 162 17.11 -6.00 -11.40
N GLN A 163 17.03 -4.75 -11.88
CA GLN A 163 15.86 -3.90 -11.65
C GLN A 163 14.66 -4.31 -12.52
N VAL A 164 14.90 -4.68 -13.77
CA VAL A 164 13.86 -5.21 -14.66
C VAL A 164 13.28 -6.52 -14.10
N GLU A 165 14.13 -7.41 -13.60
CA GLU A 165 13.72 -8.63 -12.92
C GLU A 165 12.92 -8.32 -11.65
N GLN A 166 13.27 -7.27 -10.89
CA GLN A 166 12.51 -6.86 -9.71
C GLN A 166 11.08 -6.42 -10.11
N PHE A 167 10.92 -5.59 -11.14
CA PHE A 167 9.59 -5.21 -11.64
C PHE A 167 8.78 -6.42 -12.11
N ALA A 168 9.43 -7.39 -12.78
CA ALA A 168 8.76 -8.63 -13.20
C ALA A 168 8.27 -9.45 -11.99
N ARG A 169 9.08 -9.57 -10.93
CA ARG A 169 8.69 -10.22 -9.67
C ARG A 169 7.54 -9.50 -8.98
N GLU A 170 7.57 -8.17 -8.91
CA GLU A 170 6.48 -7.37 -8.34
C GLU A 170 5.15 -7.61 -9.08
N ARG A 171 5.19 -7.63 -10.42
CA ARG A 171 4.01 -7.95 -11.24
C ARG A 171 3.53 -9.38 -11.03
N GLN A 172 4.43 -10.35 -10.93
CA GLN A 172 4.10 -11.74 -10.64
C GLN A 172 3.44 -11.89 -9.26
N ALA A 173 4.01 -11.23 -8.23
CA ALA A 173 3.45 -11.26 -6.88
C ALA A 173 2.06 -10.60 -6.83
N LEU A 174 1.87 -9.47 -7.51
CA LEU A 174 0.56 -8.85 -7.64
C LEU A 174 -0.46 -9.81 -8.26
N ALA A 175 -0.10 -10.49 -9.37
CA ALA A 175 -0.98 -11.47 -9.99
C ALA A 175 -1.28 -12.63 -9.04
N TYR A 176 -0.31 -13.07 -8.27
CA TYR A 176 -0.47 -14.16 -7.31
C TYR A 176 -1.50 -13.86 -6.22
N TYR A 177 -1.49 -12.63 -5.67
CA TYR A 177 -2.37 -12.25 -4.56
C TYR A 177 -3.69 -11.61 -4.98
N ALA A 178 -3.72 -10.91 -6.12
CA ALA A 178 -4.79 -9.96 -6.44
C ALA A 178 -5.37 -10.08 -7.86
N TRP A 179 -5.07 -11.17 -8.56
CA TRP A 179 -5.62 -11.41 -9.91
C TRP A 179 -7.11 -11.77 -9.90
N LYS A 180 -7.55 -12.58 -8.93
CA LYS A 180 -8.93 -13.09 -8.89
C LYS A 180 -9.46 -13.20 -7.46
N PRO A 181 -10.38 -12.33 -7.07
CA PRO A 181 -10.92 -11.17 -7.81
C PRO A 181 -9.87 -10.07 -8.04
N TYR A 182 -9.99 -9.36 -9.16
CA TYR A 182 -9.01 -8.35 -9.53
C TYR A 182 -9.01 -7.16 -8.55
N LEU A 183 -7.94 -7.05 -7.78
CA LEU A 183 -7.63 -5.95 -6.85
C LEU A 183 -8.70 -5.67 -5.78
N HIS A 184 -9.53 -6.64 -5.42
CA HIS A 184 -10.50 -6.44 -4.34
C HIS A 184 -10.90 -7.74 -3.61
N ASN A 185 -11.31 -7.58 -2.35
CA ASN A 185 -12.07 -8.58 -1.61
C ASN A 185 -13.57 -8.22 -1.66
N PRO A 186 -14.43 -9.06 -2.24
CA PRO A 186 -15.88 -8.78 -2.34
C PRO A 186 -16.56 -8.56 -0.99
N GLY A 187 -15.98 -9.13 0.09
CA GLY A 187 -16.53 -9.02 1.45
C GLY A 187 -16.05 -7.80 2.22
N LEU A 188 -14.91 -7.20 1.87
CA LEU A 188 -14.24 -6.19 2.69
C LEU A 188 -15.12 -4.95 2.93
N GLY A 189 -15.81 -4.47 1.91
CA GLY A 189 -16.68 -3.29 2.00
C GLY A 189 -17.77 -3.38 3.09
N ARG A 190 -18.20 -4.60 3.43
CA ARG A 190 -19.16 -4.87 4.52
C ARG A 190 -18.58 -4.56 5.90
N TRP A 191 -17.25 -4.71 6.07
CA TRP A 191 -16.59 -4.69 7.37
C TRP A 191 -15.86 -3.38 7.69
N LEU A 192 -15.80 -2.43 6.77
CA LEU A 192 -15.10 -1.15 6.97
C LEU A 192 -15.59 -0.36 8.20
N HIS A 193 -16.84 -0.54 8.60
CA HIS A 193 -17.40 0.07 9.80
C HIS A 193 -16.74 -0.41 11.11
N ARG A 194 -15.96 -1.50 11.08
CA ARG A 194 -15.21 -2.02 12.22
C ARG A 194 -13.88 -1.30 12.46
N ILE A 195 -13.45 -0.44 11.53
CA ILE A 195 -12.24 0.37 11.70
C ILE A 195 -12.60 1.49 12.67
N ASP A 196 -12.21 1.32 13.93
CA ASP A 196 -12.54 2.20 15.06
C ASP A 196 -11.44 3.21 15.38
N VAL A 197 -10.30 3.15 14.71
CA VAL A 197 -9.19 4.11 14.84
C VAL A 197 -9.32 5.27 13.84
N PRO A 198 -8.75 6.44 14.15
CA PRO A 198 -8.68 7.54 13.18
C PRO A 198 -7.99 7.11 11.89
N ALA A 199 -8.55 7.52 10.75
CA ALA A 199 -8.00 7.21 9.44
C ALA A 199 -7.87 8.47 8.57
N ILE A 200 -6.86 8.49 7.69
CA ILE A 200 -6.73 9.45 6.59
C ILE A 200 -6.62 8.70 5.27
N VAL A 201 -7.40 9.13 4.28
CA VAL A 201 -7.38 8.60 2.93
C VAL A 201 -6.78 9.66 2.01
N LEU A 202 -5.56 9.41 1.54
CA LEU A 202 -4.81 10.28 0.65
C LEU A 202 -4.95 9.80 -0.80
N TRP A 203 -5.22 10.73 -1.72
CA TRP A 203 -5.47 10.37 -3.12
C TRP A 203 -4.91 11.39 -4.09
N GLY A 204 -4.23 10.94 -5.14
CA GLY A 204 -3.77 11.83 -6.20
C GLY A 204 -4.94 12.40 -7.02
N ASP A 205 -4.90 13.70 -7.33
CA ASP A 205 -5.95 14.36 -8.11
C ASP A 205 -5.94 13.95 -9.60
N LYS A 206 -4.87 13.32 -10.06
CA LYS A 206 -4.67 12.81 -11.42
C LYS A 206 -4.69 11.27 -11.51
N ASP A 207 -5.08 10.59 -10.45
CA ASP A 207 -5.18 9.13 -10.44
C ASP A 207 -6.26 8.65 -11.44
N ARG A 208 -5.80 7.93 -12.47
CA ARG A 208 -6.67 7.33 -13.50
C ARG A 208 -6.71 5.80 -13.40
N PHE A 209 -5.87 5.24 -12.53
CA PHE A 209 -5.91 3.80 -12.21
C PHE A 209 -7.07 3.49 -11.28
N ALA A 210 -7.23 4.29 -10.23
CA ALA A 210 -8.36 4.28 -9.31
C ALA A 210 -8.84 5.73 -9.13
N SER A 211 -10.06 6.05 -9.55
CA SER A 211 -10.53 7.44 -9.56
C SER A 211 -10.53 8.07 -8.17
N PRO A 212 -10.33 9.40 -8.03
CA PRO A 212 -10.47 10.10 -6.75
C PRO A 212 -11.85 9.91 -6.09
N ASP A 213 -12.90 9.65 -6.88
CA ASP A 213 -14.23 9.35 -6.36
C ASP A 213 -14.30 7.98 -5.67
N TYR A 214 -13.51 7.01 -6.12
CA TYR A 214 -13.32 5.77 -5.39
C TYR A 214 -12.73 6.03 -4.00
N GLY A 215 -11.69 6.85 -3.90
CA GLY A 215 -11.08 7.24 -2.63
C GLY A 215 -12.06 7.96 -1.68
N ARG A 216 -12.91 8.88 -2.21
CA ARG A 216 -13.97 9.52 -1.42
C ARG A 216 -15.00 8.52 -0.90
N ARG A 217 -15.42 7.58 -1.75
CA ARG A 217 -16.34 6.49 -1.35
C ARG A 217 -15.71 5.60 -0.29
N LEU A 218 -14.41 5.28 -0.41
CA LEU A 218 -13.68 4.51 0.60
C LEU A 218 -13.68 5.25 1.94
N ALA A 219 -13.29 6.51 1.98
CA ALA A 219 -13.28 7.32 3.20
C ALA A 219 -14.68 7.40 3.84
N SER A 220 -15.75 7.56 3.05
CA SER A 220 -17.12 7.64 3.57
C SER A 220 -17.62 6.34 4.24
N ARG A 221 -16.95 5.22 4.05
CA ARG A 221 -17.29 3.92 4.65
C ARG A 221 -16.53 3.60 5.94
N ILE A 222 -15.52 4.40 6.27
CA ILE A 222 -14.72 4.26 7.49
C ILE A 222 -15.17 5.35 8.48
N PRO A 223 -15.65 5.00 9.68
CA PRO A 223 -16.35 5.93 10.59
C PRO A 223 -15.55 7.21 10.94
N ASN A 224 -14.25 7.10 11.15
CA ASN A 224 -13.39 8.20 11.60
C ASN A 224 -12.36 8.59 10.54
N ALA A 225 -12.73 8.52 9.25
CA ALA A 225 -11.82 8.83 8.16
C ALA A 225 -11.99 10.26 7.63
N GLU A 226 -10.86 10.95 7.44
CA GLU A 226 -10.78 12.16 6.63
C GLU A 226 -10.26 11.82 5.21
N PHE A 227 -10.82 12.47 4.19
CA PHE A 227 -10.32 12.38 2.81
C PHE A 227 -9.50 13.61 2.46
N ARG A 228 -8.33 13.39 1.83
CA ARG A 228 -7.49 14.50 1.36
C ARG A 228 -6.92 14.20 -0.03
N MET A 229 -7.08 15.16 -0.94
CA MET A 229 -6.42 15.12 -2.24
C MET A 229 -4.97 15.60 -2.16
N VAL A 230 -4.10 14.94 -2.93
CA VAL A 230 -2.71 15.34 -3.15
C VAL A 230 -2.63 15.85 -4.60
N SER A 231 -2.41 17.15 -4.73
CA SER A 231 -2.41 17.81 -6.04
C SER A 231 -1.17 17.45 -6.85
N GLY A 232 -1.34 17.21 -8.16
CA GLY A 232 -0.26 16.87 -9.08
C GLY A 232 0.27 15.44 -8.93
N ALA A 233 -0.49 14.54 -8.32
CA ALA A 233 -0.14 13.13 -8.19
C ALA A 233 -1.13 12.22 -8.92
N GLY A 234 -0.63 11.11 -9.45
CA GLY A 234 -1.40 9.95 -9.90
C GLY A 234 -1.66 8.98 -8.76
N HIS A 235 -1.55 7.69 -9.06
CA HIS A 235 -1.83 6.59 -8.11
C HIS A 235 -0.80 6.46 -6.98
N TYR A 236 0.41 7.00 -7.16
CA TYR A 236 1.50 6.91 -6.20
C TYR A 236 1.92 8.29 -5.64
N PRO A 237 1.07 8.97 -4.85
CA PRO A 237 1.41 10.28 -4.26
C PRO A 237 2.71 10.26 -3.45
N GLN A 238 3.03 9.14 -2.80
CA GLN A 238 4.26 8.96 -2.04
C GLN A 238 5.54 8.96 -2.91
N ILE A 239 5.39 8.77 -4.23
CA ILE A 239 6.49 8.87 -5.20
C ILE A 239 6.49 10.23 -5.87
N GLU A 240 5.35 10.65 -6.42
CA GLU A 240 5.24 11.85 -7.24
C GLU A 240 5.24 13.15 -6.43
N GLN A 241 4.62 13.14 -5.25
CA GLN A 241 4.45 14.27 -4.33
C GLN A 241 4.84 13.87 -2.90
N ALA A 242 6.05 13.30 -2.76
CA ALA A 242 6.53 12.72 -1.51
C ALA A 242 6.46 13.69 -0.33
N GLN A 243 6.88 14.97 -0.52
CA GLN A 243 6.86 15.99 0.52
C GLN A 243 5.43 16.28 1.00
N ALA A 244 4.49 16.53 0.10
CA ALA A 244 3.10 16.83 0.47
C ALA A 244 2.43 15.63 1.16
N THR A 245 2.75 14.40 0.71
CA THR A 245 2.26 13.17 1.31
C THR A 245 2.83 12.96 2.72
N PHE A 246 4.13 13.18 2.90
CA PHE A 246 4.80 13.15 4.21
C PHE A 246 4.20 14.15 5.19
N GLU A 247 4.00 15.41 4.77
CA GLU A 247 3.42 16.46 5.62
C GLU A 247 1.99 16.11 6.04
N ALA A 248 1.19 15.56 5.12
CA ALA A 248 -0.17 15.12 5.42
C ALA A 248 -0.19 14.03 6.50
N ILE A 249 0.66 12.99 6.36
CA ILE A 249 0.77 11.90 7.33
C ILE A 249 1.33 12.40 8.65
N SER A 250 2.39 13.21 8.62
CA SER A 250 3.01 13.75 9.84
C SER A 250 2.06 14.62 10.66
N LYS A 251 1.26 15.46 9.99
CA LYS A 251 0.22 16.27 10.64
C LYS A 251 -0.90 15.41 11.22
N PHE A 252 -1.30 14.38 10.50
CA PHE A 252 -2.35 13.45 10.95
C PHE A 252 -1.88 12.62 12.16
N ALA A 253 -0.66 12.08 12.12
CA ALA A 253 -0.11 11.27 13.19
C ALA A 253 0.24 12.08 14.46
N GLY A 254 0.41 13.38 14.35
CA GLY A 254 0.67 14.28 15.49
C GLY A 254 -0.58 14.83 16.19
N LYS A 255 -1.78 14.46 15.72
CA LYS A 255 -3.05 14.77 16.40
C LYS A 255 -3.32 13.75 17.52
#